data_47f46f4937f6b74ab91cb2df649c4d16
#
_entry.id   47f46f4937f6b74ab91cb2df649c4d16
#
_cell.length_a   1.000
_cell.length_b   1.000
_cell.length_c   1.000
_cell.angle_alpha   90.00
_cell.angle_beta   90.00
_cell.angle_gamma   90.00
#
_symmetry.space_group_name_H-M   'P 1'
#
loop_
_entity.id
_entity.type
_entity.pdbx_description
1 polymer ?
#
loop_
_entity_poly.entity_id
_entity_poly.type
_entity_poly.pdbx_seq_one_letter_code
_entity_poly.pdbx_strand_id
1 'polypeptide(L)'
;FYTFLSTLHYVMETCANLGITVLVLDRPNPNGHYVDGPTLDLKYTSFVGIHPVPVVHGMTVGEYAQMINGEDWLKEGVKCDLKVISLQNYTHSTSYKLPINPSPNLPNSKSINLYPSLCFFEGTNMSMGRGTENQFQVIGSPYLKGDLYNYEFTPVTNIGAKYPVHEGDTCKGLDLQDQPRLDYICLLYTSPS
;
A
#
# COMPACT_ATOMS: atom_id res chain seq x y z
N PHE A 1 3.14 3.37 -3.70
CA PHE A 1 3.51 2.04 -4.17
C PHE A 1 2.69 1.59 -5.35
N TYR A 2 1.35 1.54 -5.29
CA TYR A 2 0.55 1.04 -6.43
C TYR A 2 0.80 1.86 -7.69
N THR A 3 0.94 3.17 -7.56
CA THR A 3 1.21 4.05 -8.70
C THR A 3 2.56 3.76 -9.35
N PHE A 4 3.55 3.28 -8.60
CA PHE A 4 4.84 2.86 -9.18
C PHE A 4 4.73 1.56 -9.97
N LEU A 5 3.86 0.63 -9.55
CA LEU A 5 3.57 -0.57 -10.33
C LEU A 5 2.84 -0.22 -11.63
N SER A 6 1.93 0.74 -11.57
CA SER A 6 1.27 1.28 -12.78
C SER A 6 2.26 1.99 -13.69
N THR A 7 3.19 2.76 -13.13
CA THR A 7 4.29 3.37 -13.91
C THR A 7 5.16 2.31 -14.56
N LEU A 8 5.51 1.23 -13.84
CA LEU A 8 6.27 0.10 -14.38
C LEU A 8 5.55 -0.53 -15.57
N HIS A 9 4.24 -0.76 -15.46
CA HIS A 9 3.41 -1.28 -16.55
C HIS A 9 3.54 -0.41 -17.80
N TYR A 10 3.34 0.90 -17.70
CA TYR A 10 3.44 1.82 -18.85
C TYR A 10 4.85 1.91 -19.42
N VAL A 11 5.88 1.85 -18.59
CA VAL A 11 7.26 1.77 -19.06
C VAL A 11 7.49 0.48 -19.86
N MET A 12 7.05 -0.66 -19.32
CA MET A 12 7.18 -1.95 -20.01
C MET A 12 6.42 -1.95 -21.33
N GLU A 13 5.19 -1.44 -21.36
CA GLU A 13 4.38 -1.36 -22.59
C GLU A 13 5.05 -0.46 -23.64
N THR A 14 5.50 0.72 -23.24
CA THR A 14 6.19 1.65 -24.16
C THR A 14 7.49 1.05 -24.71
N CYS A 15 8.30 0.44 -23.83
CA CYS A 15 9.55 -0.20 -24.24
C CYS A 15 9.32 -1.40 -25.15
N ALA A 16 8.28 -2.21 -24.89
CA ALA A 16 7.90 -3.34 -25.75
C ALA A 16 7.59 -2.85 -27.18
N ASN A 17 6.79 -1.80 -27.32
CA ASN A 17 6.44 -1.22 -28.62
C ASN A 17 7.64 -0.61 -29.38
N LEU A 18 8.66 -0.18 -28.64
CA LEU A 18 9.88 0.41 -29.22
C LEU A 18 11.05 -0.60 -29.38
N GLY A 19 10.86 -1.86 -28.98
CA GLY A 19 11.92 -2.86 -28.99
C GLY A 19 13.06 -2.57 -28.02
N ILE A 20 12.77 -1.89 -26.88
CA ILE A 20 13.76 -1.49 -25.88
C ILE A 20 13.71 -2.49 -24.72
N THR A 21 14.87 -3.03 -24.32
CA THR A 21 14.99 -3.90 -23.15
C THR A 21 14.73 -3.12 -21.87
N VAL A 22 13.89 -3.66 -20.98
CA VAL A 22 13.67 -3.14 -19.63
C VAL A 22 14.48 -3.95 -18.62
N LEU A 23 15.32 -3.27 -17.86
CA LEU A 23 16.09 -3.86 -16.77
C LEU A 23 15.46 -3.46 -15.43
N VAL A 24 14.93 -4.42 -14.68
CA VAL A 24 14.38 -4.21 -13.33
C VAL A 24 15.42 -4.64 -12.30
N LEU A 25 15.89 -3.69 -11.50
CA LEU A 25 16.67 -3.97 -10.29
C LEU A 25 15.69 -4.26 -9.16
N ASP A 26 15.55 -5.52 -8.80
CA ASP A 26 14.52 -5.96 -7.87
C ASP A 26 14.74 -5.40 -6.44
N ARG A 27 13.67 -5.31 -5.66
CA ARG A 27 13.67 -4.74 -4.31
C ARG A 27 12.79 -5.56 -3.36
N PRO A 28 13.20 -5.68 -2.07
CA PRO A 28 12.38 -6.36 -1.08
C PRO A 28 11.00 -5.70 -0.92
N ASN A 29 9.97 -6.52 -0.77
CA ASN A 29 8.66 -6.08 -0.36
C ASN A 29 8.53 -6.20 1.16
N PRO A 30 8.35 -5.12 1.94
CA PRO A 30 8.22 -5.20 3.40
C PRO A 30 6.97 -5.97 3.86
N ASN A 31 5.94 -6.06 3.01
CA ASN A 31 4.74 -6.88 3.21
C ASN A 31 4.73 -8.13 2.31
N GLY A 32 5.90 -8.61 1.87
CA GLY A 32 6.04 -9.78 1.02
C GLY A 32 5.71 -11.12 1.69
N HIS A 33 5.54 -11.13 3.01
CA HIS A 33 5.37 -12.35 3.81
C HIS A 33 3.94 -12.93 3.80
N TYR A 34 2.98 -12.24 3.17
CA TYR A 34 1.60 -12.73 3.05
C TYR A 34 0.94 -12.23 1.77
N VAL A 35 -0.14 -12.89 1.40
CA VAL A 35 -1.02 -12.51 0.29
C VAL A 35 -2.43 -12.46 0.85
N ASP A 36 -3.11 -11.33 0.69
CA ASP A 36 -4.46 -11.16 1.25
C ASP A 36 -5.24 -9.99 0.63
N GLY A 37 -6.52 -9.96 0.90
CA GLY A 37 -7.46 -8.94 0.46
C GLY A 37 -8.13 -9.24 -0.88
N PRO A 38 -9.12 -8.43 -1.24
CA PRO A 38 -9.86 -8.60 -2.48
C PRO A 38 -8.95 -8.39 -3.70
N THR A 39 -9.18 -9.20 -4.73
CA THR A 39 -8.60 -8.99 -6.05
C THR A 39 -9.32 -7.84 -6.75
N LEU A 40 -8.57 -6.98 -7.46
CA LEU A 40 -9.16 -5.89 -8.21
C LEU A 40 -10.10 -6.43 -9.30
N ASP A 41 -11.34 -5.96 -9.29
CA ASP A 41 -12.26 -6.13 -10.41
C ASP A 41 -11.88 -5.12 -11.51
N LEU A 42 -11.57 -5.63 -12.70
CA LEU A 42 -11.06 -4.84 -13.83
C LEU A 42 -11.99 -3.69 -14.26
N LYS A 43 -13.29 -3.74 -13.91
CA LYS A 43 -14.19 -2.60 -14.17
C LYS A 43 -13.84 -1.34 -13.35
N TYR A 44 -13.07 -1.48 -12.28
CA TYR A 44 -12.58 -0.38 -11.44
C TYR A 44 -11.11 -0.04 -11.67
N THR A 45 -10.54 -0.50 -12.78
CA THR A 45 -9.15 -0.20 -13.14
C THR A 45 -8.89 1.30 -13.16
N SER A 46 -7.78 1.70 -12.54
CA SER A 46 -7.32 3.09 -12.50
C SER A 46 -5.80 3.13 -12.34
N PHE A 47 -5.21 4.33 -12.35
CA PHE A 47 -3.77 4.47 -12.12
C PHE A 47 -3.30 3.99 -10.73
N VAL A 48 -4.19 3.86 -9.76
CA VAL A 48 -3.86 3.28 -8.44
C VAL A 48 -3.96 1.76 -8.39
N GLY A 49 -4.55 1.14 -9.40
CA GLY A 49 -4.64 -0.32 -9.54
C GLY A 49 -5.00 -0.72 -10.97
N ILE A 50 -4.09 -1.37 -11.69
CA ILE A 50 -4.27 -1.74 -13.11
C ILE A 50 -4.61 -3.23 -13.22
N HIS A 51 -4.02 -4.09 -12.39
CA HIS A 51 -4.03 -5.55 -12.59
C HIS A 51 -4.92 -6.26 -11.58
N PRO A 52 -5.47 -7.43 -11.96
CA PRO A 52 -6.33 -8.24 -11.10
C PRO A 52 -5.52 -9.01 -10.05
N VAL A 53 -4.89 -8.30 -9.14
CA VAL A 53 -4.11 -8.86 -8.03
C VAL A 53 -4.75 -8.49 -6.69
N PRO A 54 -4.52 -9.28 -5.62
CA PRO A 54 -4.94 -8.93 -4.28
C PRO A 54 -4.30 -7.63 -3.79
N VAL A 55 -4.94 -6.93 -2.87
CA VAL A 55 -4.41 -5.69 -2.27
C VAL A 55 -3.01 -5.91 -1.71
N VAL A 56 -2.79 -7.01 -1.00
CA VAL A 56 -1.46 -7.48 -0.62
C VAL A 56 -1.10 -8.66 -1.52
N HIS A 57 -0.37 -8.39 -2.57
CA HIS A 57 0.02 -9.40 -3.55
C HIS A 57 1.29 -10.18 -3.19
N GLY A 58 2.02 -9.77 -2.16
CA GLY A 58 3.23 -10.43 -1.67
C GLY A 58 4.48 -10.32 -2.57
N MET A 59 4.32 -10.03 -3.84
CA MET A 59 5.40 -10.02 -4.84
C MET A 59 6.41 -8.88 -4.63
N THR A 60 7.66 -9.13 -5.02
CA THR A 60 8.64 -8.07 -5.27
C THR A 60 8.29 -7.32 -6.56
N VAL A 61 8.96 -6.19 -6.82
CA VAL A 61 8.74 -5.44 -8.08
C VAL A 61 9.19 -6.23 -9.30
N GLY A 62 10.25 -7.05 -9.17
CA GLY A 62 10.74 -7.91 -10.24
C GLY A 62 9.77 -9.04 -10.55
N GLU A 63 9.24 -9.72 -9.53
CA GLU A 63 8.21 -10.75 -9.70
C GLU A 63 6.94 -10.17 -10.31
N TYR A 64 6.54 -8.97 -9.90
CA TYR A 64 5.39 -8.29 -10.46
C TYR A 64 5.60 -7.95 -11.96
N ALA A 65 6.80 -7.48 -12.33
CA ALA A 65 7.14 -7.25 -13.74
C ALA A 65 7.08 -8.53 -14.57
N GLN A 66 7.58 -9.65 -14.02
CA GLN A 66 7.48 -10.96 -14.67
C GLN A 66 6.04 -11.40 -14.85
N MET A 67 5.17 -11.16 -13.84
CA MET A 67 3.75 -11.47 -13.91
C MET A 67 3.04 -10.62 -14.98
N ILE A 68 3.29 -9.30 -15.06
CA ILE A 68 2.75 -8.43 -16.12
C ILE A 68 3.05 -9.04 -17.50
N ASN A 69 4.27 -9.46 -17.70
CA ASN A 69 4.72 -10.03 -18.99
C ASN A 69 4.18 -11.46 -19.22
N GLY A 70 4.09 -12.25 -18.13
CA GLY A 70 3.64 -13.64 -18.19
C GLY A 70 2.15 -13.78 -18.49
N GLU A 71 1.33 -12.93 -17.87
CA GLU A 71 -0.13 -12.94 -17.95
C GLU A 71 -0.70 -12.13 -19.13
N ASP A 72 0.16 -11.68 -20.07
CA ASP A 72 -0.25 -10.89 -21.23
C ASP A 72 -1.00 -9.60 -20.87
N TRP A 73 -0.62 -8.94 -19.76
CA TRP A 73 -1.32 -7.75 -19.28
C TRP A 73 -0.93 -6.47 -20.03
N LEU A 74 0.10 -6.50 -20.87
CA LEU A 74 0.42 -5.37 -21.74
C LEU A 74 -0.57 -5.30 -22.90
N LYS A 75 -0.84 -4.07 -23.36
CA LYS A 75 -1.81 -3.82 -24.41
C LYS A 75 -1.48 -4.61 -25.68
N GLU A 76 -2.52 -5.15 -26.34
CA GLU A 76 -2.42 -5.92 -27.57
C GLU A 76 -1.56 -7.20 -27.45
N GLY A 77 -1.31 -7.67 -26.21
CA GLY A 77 -0.52 -8.88 -25.96
C GLY A 77 0.96 -8.76 -26.32
N VAL A 78 1.48 -7.52 -26.43
CA VAL A 78 2.91 -7.32 -26.65
C VAL A 78 3.73 -7.87 -25.48
N LYS A 79 4.93 -8.35 -25.77
CA LYS A 79 5.87 -8.82 -24.75
C LYS A 79 7.03 -7.85 -24.62
N CYS A 80 7.34 -7.48 -23.39
CA CYS A 80 8.52 -6.68 -23.08
C CYS A 80 9.78 -7.56 -23.05
N ASP A 81 10.87 -7.14 -23.67
CA ASP A 81 12.19 -7.74 -23.42
C ASP A 81 12.62 -7.33 -22.01
N LEU A 82 12.28 -8.19 -21.03
CA LEU A 82 12.43 -7.94 -19.61
C LEU A 82 13.60 -8.71 -19.02
N LYS A 83 14.48 -8.00 -18.32
CA LYS A 83 15.55 -8.58 -17.51
C LYS A 83 15.39 -8.17 -16.06
N VAL A 84 15.28 -9.14 -15.16
CA VAL A 84 15.18 -8.90 -13.72
C VAL A 84 16.50 -9.30 -13.05
N ILE A 85 17.11 -8.36 -12.34
CA ILE A 85 18.24 -8.65 -11.44
C ILE A 85 17.66 -8.95 -10.07
N SER A 86 17.58 -10.23 -9.75
CA SER A 86 16.97 -10.73 -8.53
C SER A 86 17.76 -10.35 -7.28
N LEU A 87 17.04 -10.25 -6.15
CA LEU A 87 17.65 -10.04 -4.85
C LEU A 87 18.49 -11.26 -4.43
N GLN A 88 19.63 -10.97 -3.82
CA GLN A 88 20.44 -12.02 -3.17
C GLN A 88 20.04 -12.17 -1.70
N ASN A 89 20.00 -13.40 -1.22
CA ASN A 89 19.71 -13.75 0.19
C ASN A 89 18.34 -13.18 0.69
N TYR A 90 17.38 -13.05 -0.19
CA TYR A 90 16.02 -12.62 0.12
C TYR A 90 15.01 -13.73 -0.19
N THR A 91 14.06 -13.88 0.70
CA THR A 91 12.85 -14.70 0.52
C THR A 91 11.64 -13.90 1.01
N HIS A 92 10.43 -14.32 0.67
CA HIS A 92 9.20 -13.66 1.14
C HIS A 92 9.07 -13.64 2.68
N SER A 93 9.67 -14.60 3.37
CA SER A 93 9.73 -14.63 4.86
C SER A 93 10.77 -13.69 5.45
N THR A 94 11.66 -13.12 4.64
CA THR A 94 12.70 -12.20 5.12
C THR A 94 12.09 -10.91 5.64
N SER A 95 12.29 -10.63 6.93
CA SER A 95 11.91 -9.34 7.50
C SER A 95 12.83 -8.24 6.96
N TYR A 96 12.25 -7.22 6.37
CA TYR A 96 13.01 -6.13 5.76
C TYR A 96 12.52 -4.77 6.25
N LYS A 97 13.42 -4.00 6.83
CA LYS A 97 13.17 -2.60 7.17
C LYS A 97 13.68 -1.71 6.04
N LEU A 98 12.80 -0.90 5.47
CA LEU A 98 13.20 0.00 4.40
C LEU A 98 14.21 1.05 4.93
N PRO A 99 15.33 1.26 4.23
CA PRO A 99 16.33 2.29 4.60
C PRO A 99 15.81 3.71 4.33
N ILE A 100 14.86 3.85 3.42
CA ILE A 100 14.21 5.11 3.05
C ILE A 100 12.71 4.92 3.16
N ASN A 101 12.05 5.81 3.85
CA ASN A 101 10.59 5.76 3.99
C ASN A 101 9.93 5.98 2.62
N PRO A 102 8.92 5.17 2.28
CA PRO A 102 8.29 5.23 0.96
C PRO A 102 7.42 6.47 0.76
N SER A 103 6.98 7.07 1.85
CA SER A 103 6.13 8.27 1.87
C SER A 103 6.31 9.01 3.20
N PRO A 104 6.14 10.34 3.23
CA PRO A 104 6.03 11.08 4.50
C PRO A 104 4.90 10.56 5.40
N ASN A 105 3.86 9.95 4.83
CA ASN A 105 2.77 9.33 5.58
C ASN A 105 3.03 7.88 6.02
N LEU A 106 4.16 7.30 5.65
CA LEU A 106 4.58 5.96 6.06
C LEU A 106 5.96 6.04 6.72
N PRO A 107 6.05 6.64 7.92
CA PRO A 107 7.31 7.01 8.54
C PRO A 107 8.12 5.85 9.10
N ASN A 108 7.51 4.67 9.25
CA ASN A 108 8.15 3.52 9.87
C ASN A 108 7.55 2.19 9.41
N SER A 109 8.16 1.08 9.85
CA SER A 109 7.72 -0.27 9.49
C SER A 109 6.31 -0.60 10.01
N LYS A 110 5.88 0.01 11.13
CA LYS A 110 4.54 -0.19 11.68
C LYS A 110 3.48 0.38 10.73
N SER A 111 3.63 1.64 10.33
CA SER A 111 2.70 2.26 9.39
C SER A 111 2.64 1.53 8.04
N ILE A 112 3.78 1.02 7.56
CA ILE A 112 3.84 0.22 6.33
C ILE A 112 3.08 -1.09 6.47
N ASN A 113 3.20 -1.76 7.62
CA ASN A 113 2.51 -3.03 7.85
C ASN A 113 1.00 -2.84 8.07
N LEU A 114 0.58 -1.77 8.75
CA LEU A 114 -0.83 -1.46 8.97
C LEU A 114 -1.53 -0.88 7.73
N TYR A 115 -0.77 -0.27 6.82
CA TYR A 115 -1.32 0.43 5.65
C TYR A 115 -2.31 -0.41 4.82
N PRO A 116 -2.06 -1.69 4.49
CA PRO A 116 -3.00 -2.48 3.71
C PRO A 116 -4.39 -2.64 4.35
N SER A 117 -4.46 -2.61 5.68
CA SER A 117 -5.73 -2.64 6.42
C SER A 117 -6.41 -1.26 6.47
N LEU A 118 -5.61 -0.20 6.63
CA LEU A 118 -6.13 1.15 6.86
C LEU A 118 -6.45 1.89 5.55
N CYS A 119 -5.84 1.53 4.43
CA CYS A 119 -6.06 2.21 3.15
C CYS A 119 -7.52 2.15 2.67
N PHE A 120 -8.29 1.14 3.07
CA PHE A 120 -9.72 1.04 2.74
C PHE A 120 -10.57 2.17 3.35
N PHE A 121 -10.08 2.82 4.38
CA PHE A 121 -10.77 3.94 5.02
C PHE A 121 -10.44 5.30 4.40
N GLU A 122 -9.49 5.38 3.46
CA GLU A 122 -9.11 6.66 2.83
C GLU A 122 -10.26 7.33 2.05
N GLY A 123 -11.22 6.55 1.58
CA GLY A 123 -12.44 7.04 0.92
C GLY A 123 -13.61 7.31 1.87
N THR A 124 -13.40 7.25 3.18
CA THR A 124 -14.45 7.40 4.20
C THR A 124 -14.27 8.69 5.02
N ASN A 125 -15.15 8.90 6.00
CA ASN A 125 -15.04 9.97 6.99
C ASN A 125 -14.15 9.60 8.21
N MET A 126 -13.25 8.62 8.03
CA MET A 126 -12.28 8.24 9.04
C MET A 126 -10.93 8.89 8.74
N SER A 127 -10.26 9.37 9.76
CA SER A 127 -8.85 9.77 9.70
C SER A 127 -7.96 8.60 10.11
N MET A 128 -6.93 8.29 9.30
CA MET A 128 -5.88 7.31 9.61
C MET A 128 -4.62 7.99 10.16
N GLY A 129 -4.78 9.09 10.89
CA GLY A 129 -3.69 9.82 11.52
C GLY A 129 -2.81 10.63 10.54
N ARG A 130 -3.21 10.80 9.28
CA ARG A 130 -2.54 11.76 8.39
C ARG A 130 -2.68 13.17 8.96
N GLY A 131 -1.59 13.93 9.00
CA GLY A 131 -1.56 15.20 9.68
C GLY A 131 -1.24 15.11 11.19
N THR A 132 -0.82 13.95 11.69
CA THR A 132 -0.30 13.74 13.05
C THR A 132 1.11 13.13 12.99
N GLU A 133 1.72 12.84 14.13
CA GLU A 133 2.98 12.09 14.23
C GLU A 133 2.77 10.56 14.04
N ASN A 134 1.50 10.08 14.06
CA ASN A 134 1.15 8.66 14.05
C ASN A 134 0.42 8.24 12.76
N GLN A 135 0.91 8.68 11.60
CA GLN A 135 0.33 8.39 10.30
C GLN A 135 0.20 6.87 10.08
N PHE A 136 -1.01 6.42 9.73
CA PHE A 136 -1.37 5.00 9.57
C PHE A 136 -1.02 4.11 10.77
N GLN A 137 -1.06 4.70 11.98
CA GLN A 137 -0.87 4.00 13.25
C GLN A 137 -2.00 4.30 14.23
N VAL A 138 -2.91 5.18 13.85
CA VAL A 138 -4.15 5.50 14.56
C VAL A 138 -5.29 5.56 13.56
N ILE A 139 -6.50 5.33 14.02
CA ILE A 139 -7.72 5.52 13.22
C ILE A 139 -8.79 6.15 14.09
N GLY A 140 -9.51 7.13 13.56
CA GLY A 140 -10.56 7.82 14.33
C GLY A 140 -11.36 8.81 13.51
N SER A 141 -12.37 9.37 14.17
CA SER A 141 -13.25 10.40 13.59
C SER A 141 -13.88 11.22 14.70
N PRO A 142 -14.26 12.50 14.46
CA PRO A 142 -15.03 13.29 15.40
C PRO A 142 -16.44 12.71 15.69
N TYR A 143 -16.90 11.81 14.82
CA TYR A 143 -18.23 11.20 14.91
C TYR A 143 -18.28 9.92 15.74
N LEU A 144 -17.13 9.34 16.09
CA LEU A 144 -17.08 8.13 16.91
C LEU A 144 -17.44 8.46 18.36
N LYS A 145 -18.22 7.58 18.97
CA LYS A 145 -18.71 7.70 20.36
C LYS A 145 -18.57 6.37 21.07
N GLY A 146 -18.41 6.44 22.38
CA GLY A 146 -18.32 5.28 23.26
C GLY A 146 -16.90 5.05 23.80
N ASP A 147 -16.83 4.28 24.89
CA ASP A 147 -15.62 4.09 25.69
C ASP A 147 -14.53 3.28 24.98
N LEU A 148 -14.91 2.55 23.91
CA LEU A 148 -13.97 1.80 23.08
C LEU A 148 -12.99 2.74 22.35
N TYR A 149 -13.45 3.95 22.00
CA TYR A 149 -12.68 4.94 21.24
C TYR A 149 -12.05 5.95 22.20
N ASN A 150 -11.07 5.50 22.96
CA ASN A 150 -10.46 6.26 24.06
C ASN A 150 -9.17 6.99 23.68
N TYR A 151 -8.69 6.82 22.45
CA TYR A 151 -7.55 7.57 21.94
C TYR A 151 -8.02 8.84 21.22
N GLU A 152 -7.43 9.98 21.57
CA GLU A 152 -7.77 11.26 20.96
C GLU A 152 -6.57 11.82 20.18
N PHE A 153 -6.85 12.37 19.01
CA PHE A 153 -5.85 13.05 18.19
C PHE A 153 -6.50 14.13 17.32
N THR A 154 -5.72 15.15 16.96
CA THR A 154 -6.19 16.24 16.11
C THR A 154 -5.29 16.34 14.89
N PRO A 155 -5.78 16.03 13.68
CA PRO A 155 -5.02 16.22 12.45
C PRO A 155 -4.74 17.71 12.19
N VAL A 156 -3.51 18.01 11.77
CA VAL A 156 -3.11 19.37 11.34
C VAL A 156 -2.29 19.28 10.06
N THR A 157 -2.29 20.32 9.27
CA THR A 157 -1.46 20.40 8.05
C THR A 157 0.01 20.10 8.36
N ASN A 158 0.61 19.20 7.61
CA ASN A 158 2.04 18.89 7.65
C ASN A 158 2.57 18.52 6.25
N ILE A 159 3.89 18.19 6.15
CA ILE A 159 4.54 17.83 4.88
C ILE A 159 3.88 16.64 4.18
N GLY A 160 3.37 15.66 4.93
CA GLY A 160 2.73 14.46 4.40
C GLY A 160 1.24 14.64 4.08
N ALA A 161 0.58 15.63 4.67
CA ALA A 161 -0.85 15.88 4.53
C ALA A 161 -1.14 17.37 4.53
N LYS A 162 -1.29 17.94 3.32
CA LYS A 162 -1.59 19.37 3.15
C LYS A 162 -3.02 19.71 3.59
N TYR A 163 -3.95 18.79 3.41
CA TYR A 163 -5.35 18.89 3.79
C TYR A 163 -5.79 17.55 4.41
N PRO A 164 -5.43 17.29 5.67
CA PRO A 164 -5.83 16.05 6.33
C PRO A 164 -7.34 16.05 6.58
N VAL A 165 -7.92 14.86 6.56
CA VAL A 165 -9.33 14.67 6.93
C VAL A 165 -9.52 15.07 8.39
N HIS A 166 -10.54 15.88 8.68
CA HIS A 166 -10.84 16.45 10.01
C HIS A 166 -9.74 17.37 10.57
N GLU A 167 -9.14 18.19 9.70
CA GLU A 167 -8.13 19.17 10.11
C GLU A 167 -8.68 20.10 11.20
N GLY A 168 -7.98 20.16 12.33
CA GLY A 168 -8.34 20.99 13.47
C GLY A 168 -9.44 20.41 14.40
N ASP A 169 -10.10 19.33 14.00
CA ASP A 169 -11.11 18.66 14.82
C ASP A 169 -10.49 17.56 15.67
N THR A 170 -10.95 17.43 16.91
CA THR A 170 -10.55 16.32 17.77
C THR A 170 -11.27 15.04 17.34
N CYS A 171 -10.49 14.07 16.85
CA CYS A 171 -10.96 12.74 16.52
C CYS A 171 -10.84 11.82 17.74
N LYS A 172 -11.86 11.00 17.97
CA LYS A 172 -11.81 9.85 18.88
C LYS A 172 -11.58 8.58 18.07
N GLY A 173 -10.83 7.64 18.62
CA GLY A 173 -10.53 6.44 17.87
C GLY A 173 -9.66 5.43 18.61
N LEU A 174 -8.87 4.70 17.85
CA LEU A 174 -8.00 3.64 18.33
C LEU A 174 -6.54 3.96 18.07
N ASP A 175 -5.68 3.67 19.05
CA ASP A 175 -4.25 3.59 18.89
C ASP A 175 -3.86 2.17 18.43
N LEU A 176 -3.13 2.06 17.34
CA LEU A 176 -2.72 0.81 16.73
C LEU A 176 -1.19 0.60 16.82
N GLN A 177 -0.47 1.48 17.53
CA GLN A 177 0.99 1.45 17.61
C GLN A 177 1.52 0.16 18.24
N ASP A 178 0.79 -0.38 19.23
CA ASP A 178 1.15 -1.59 19.96
C ASP A 178 0.63 -2.89 19.30
N GLN A 179 -0.09 -2.79 18.18
CA GLN A 179 -0.55 -3.99 17.47
C GLN A 179 0.65 -4.86 17.05
N PRO A 180 0.56 -6.19 17.10
CA PRO A 180 1.59 -7.06 16.55
C PRO A 180 1.75 -6.83 15.05
N ARG A 181 2.84 -7.36 14.46
CA ARG A 181 2.98 -7.38 13.00
C ARG A 181 1.85 -8.21 12.41
N LEU A 182 1.13 -7.60 11.48
CA LEU A 182 0.04 -8.29 10.78
C LEU A 182 0.61 -9.13 9.63
N ASP A 183 0.04 -10.31 9.46
CA ASP A 183 0.24 -11.25 8.35
C ASP A 183 -1.08 -11.51 7.59
N TYR A 184 -2.06 -10.65 7.80
CA TYR A 184 -3.35 -10.61 7.11
C TYR A 184 -3.90 -9.17 7.12
N ILE A 185 -4.86 -8.87 6.25
CA ILE A 185 -5.61 -7.61 6.29
C ILE A 185 -6.59 -7.70 7.46
N CYS A 186 -6.27 -7.01 8.54
CA CYS A 186 -7.19 -6.78 9.63
C CYS A 186 -8.18 -5.66 9.22
N LEU A 187 -9.18 -6.00 8.43
CA LEU A 187 -10.38 -5.17 8.38
C LEU A 187 -11.05 -5.32 9.75
N LEU A 188 -11.22 -4.19 10.43
CA LEU A 188 -11.85 -4.13 11.74
C LEU A 188 -13.15 -4.98 11.74
N TYR A 189 -13.03 -6.22 12.14
CA TYR A 189 -14.14 -7.14 12.34
C TYR A 189 -14.97 -6.77 13.58
N THR A 190 -14.80 -5.55 14.05
CA THR A 190 -15.51 -4.97 15.18
C THR A 190 -16.36 -3.80 14.73
N SER A 191 -17.04 -3.91 13.58
CA SER A 191 -18.26 -3.14 13.42
C SER A 191 -19.32 -3.88 14.25
N PRO A 192 -19.81 -3.32 15.36
CA PRO A 192 -20.99 -3.87 15.98
C PRO A 192 -22.11 -3.76 14.96
N SER A 193 -22.69 -4.89 14.60
CA SER A 193 -23.95 -5.02 13.86
C SER A 193 -25.07 -4.25 14.58
#